data_dba705ae6241c4fdb01ce94cc57acd1c
#
_entry.id   dba705ae6241c4fdb01ce94cc57acd1c
#
_cell.length_a   1.000
_cell.length_b   1.000
_cell.length_c   1.000
_cell.angle_alpha   90.00
_cell.angle_beta   90.00
_cell.angle_gamma   90.00
#
_symmetry.space_group_name_H-M   'P 1'
#
loop_
_entity.id
_entity.type
_entity.pdbx_description
1 polymer ?
#
loop_
_entity_poly.entity_id
_entity_poly.type
_entity_poly.pdbx_seq_one_letter_code
_entity_poly.pdbx_strand_id
1 'polypeptide(L)'
;MKWKIKRFFYRIKRVIDFLPIIWKGYDFDYHSSIELFKYQLKRTAKYLESDKAYTVEAKTNATKIWTAVELMEKVYDEDYAVEYFDIIRKKYGKSNFSFVETGEFDKKGDPYYTMEESYENNYTEAELQLISDEKTALHFEGRAKQKRAHKLLWSYIEHNILKWWD
;
A
#
# COMPACT_ATOMS: atom_id res chain seq x y z
N MET A 1 6.25 -44.56 -5.43
CA MET A 1 4.95 -44.20 -4.85
C MET A 1 5.07 -43.11 -3.75
N LYS A 2 5.96 -43.23 -2.75
CA LYS A 2 6.16 -42.25 -1.65
C LYS A 2 6.44 -40.81 -2.10
N TRP A 3 7.17 -40.59 -3.20
CA TRP A 3 7.47 -39.25 -3.71
C TRP A 3 6.24 -38.52 -4.30
N LYS A 4 5.37 -39.24 -5.01
CA LYS A 4 4.12 -38.65 -5.54
C LYS A 4 3.20 -38.19 -4.42
N ILE A 5 3.12 -38.96 -3.32
CA ILE A 5 2.32 -38.64 -2.14
C ILE A 5 2.88 -37.38 -1.44
N LYS A 6 4.19 -37.32 -1.21
CA LYS A 6 4.82 -36.12 -0.63
C LYS A 6 4.57 -34.86 -1.47
N ARG A 7 4.69 -34.98 -2.79
CA ARG A 7 4.42 -33.86 -3.71
C ARG A 7 2.96 -33.41 -3.70
N PHE A 8 2.02 -34.32 -3.54
CA PHE A 8 0.60 -34.03 -3.42
C PHE A 8 0.30 -33.25 -2.13
N PHE A 9 0.79 -33.70 -0.98
CA PHE A 9 0.63 -32.98 0.28
C PHE A 9 1.28 -31.60 0.27
N TYR A 10 2.44 -31.46 -0.36
CA TYR A 10 3.09 -30.16 -0.54
C TYR A 10 2.23 -29.19 -1.36
N ARG A 11 1.58 -29.69 -2.41
CA ARG A 11 0.66 -28.86 -3.22
C ARG A 11 -0.57 -28.43 -2.42
N ILE A 12 -1.18 -29.33 -1.68
CA ILE A 12 -2.31 -29.01 -0.81
C ILE A 12 -1.90 -27.93 0.22
N LYS A 13 -0.77 -28.15 0.91
CA LYS A 13 -0.28 -27.15 1.86
C LYS A 13 -0.11 -25.79 1.20
N ARG A 14 0.44 -25.74 -0.01
CA ARG A 14 0.61 -24.48 -0.75
C ARG A 14 -0.74 -23.79 -1.03
N VAL A 15 -1.76 -24.52 -1.40
CA VAL A 15 -3.12 -23.99 -1.60
C VAL A 15 -3.65 -23.39 -0.30
N ILE A 16 -3.53 -24.14 0.81
CA ILE A 16 -3.97 -23.69 2.14
C ILE A 16 -3.23 -22.41 2.56
N ASP A 17 -1.92 -22.34 2.30
CA ASP A 17 -1.11 -21.17 2.65
C ASP A 17 -1.55 -19.89 1.89
N PHE A 18 -2.08 -20.01 0.67
CA PHE A 18 -2.56 -18.88 -0.13
C PHE A 18 -4.05 -18.53 0.14
N LEU A 19 -4.81 -19.46 0.72
CA LEU A 19 -6.24 -19.30 0.92
C LEU A 19 -6.62 -18.02 1.68
N PRO A 20 -5.93 -17.60 2.76
CA PRO A 20 -6.30 -16.38 3.49
C PRO A 20 -6.19 -15.09 2.65
N ILE A 21 -5.26 -15.05 1.69
CA ILE A 21 -5.05 -13.88 0.83
C ILE A 21 -6.12 -13.87 -0.27
N ILE A 22 -6.35 -15.03 -0.90
CA ILE A 22 -7.39 -15.17 -1.92
C ILE A 22 -8.77 -14.87 -1.34
N TRP A 23 -9.04 -15.34 -0.11
CA TRP A 23 -10.32 -15.13 0.56
C TRP A 23 -10.65 -13.67 0.87
N LYS A 24 -9.62 -12.85 1.13
CA LYS A 24 -9.76 -11.42 1.42
C LYS A 24 -9.71 -10.54 0.17
N GLY A 25 -9.24 -11.08 -0.93
CA GLY A 25 -9.10 -10.34 -2.19
C GLY A 25 -10.43 -10.15 -2.90
N TYR A 26 -10.53 -9.07 -3.66
CA TYR A 26 -11.65 -8.80 -4.58
C TYR A 26 -11.14 -8.85 -6.01
N ASP A 27 -11.89 -9.50 -6.91
CA ASP A 27 -11.46 -9.72 -8.30
C ASP A 27 -11.28 -8.43 -9.11
N PHE A 28 -11.97 -7.36 -8.73
CA PHE A 28 -11.89 -6.06 -9.40
C PHE A 28 -10.80 -5.15 -8.83
N ASP A 29 -10.15 -5.55 -7.73
CA ASP A 29 -9.14 -4.73 -7.08
C ASP A 29 -7.73 -5.21 -7.42
N TYR A 30 -6.97 -4.35 -8.13
CA TYR A 30 -5.56 -4.62 -8.44
C TYR A 30 -4.70 -4.83 -7.18
N HIS A 31 -5.12 -4.27 -6.04
CA HIS A 31 -4.45 -4.45 -4.75
C HIS A 31 -4.34 -5.93 -4.36
N SER A 32 -5.38 -6.72 -4.62
CA SER A 32 -5.37 -8.17 -4.40
C SER A 32 -4.25 -8.88 -5.18
N SER A 33 -4.01 -8.46 -6.41
CA SER A 33 -2.91 -9.01 -7.23
C SER A 33 -1.54 -8.66 -6.66
N ILE A 34 -1.38 -7.44 -6.16
CA ILE A 34 -0.14 -6.99 -5.51
C ILE A 34 0.11 -7.74 -4.20
N GLU A 35 -0.92 -7.96 -3.39
CA GLU A 35 -0.82 -8.74 -2.15
C GLU A 35 -0.41 -10.19 -2.42
N LEU A 36 -0.97 -10.84 -3.43
CA LEU A 36 -0.55 -12.17 -3.85
C LEU A 36 0.92 -12.20 -4.28
N PHE A 37 1.35 -11.22 -5.06
CA PHE A 37 2.74 -11.11 -5.50
C PHE A 37 3.68 -10.86 -4.31
N LYS A 38 3.37 -9.90 -3.45
CA LYS A 38 4.10 -9.59 -2.21
C LYS A 38 4.24 -10.83 -1.32
N TYR A 39 3.15 -11.57 -1.14
CA TYR A 39 3.18 -12.80 -0.35
C TYR A 39 4.10 -13.87 -0.96
N GLN A 40 4.04 -14.06 -2.29
CA GLN A 40 4.94 -14.99 -2.96
C GLN A 40 6.41 -14.57 -2.80
N LEU A 41 6.72 -13.28 -2.89
CA LEU A 41 8.07 -12.75 -2.64
C LEU A 41 8.53 -13.04 -1.21
N LYS A 42 7.70 -12.78 -0.20
CA LYS A 42 8.00 -13.11 1.22
C LYS A 42 8.31 -14.60 1.41
N ARG A 43 7.57 -15.48 0.74
CA ARG A 43 7.83 -16.94 0.79
C ARG A 43 9.15 -17.31 0.15
N THR A 44 9.45 -16.69 -0.99
CA THR A 44 10.72 -16.92 -1.71
C THR A 44 11.92 -16.45 -0.88
N ALA A 45 11.85 -15.24 -0.31
CA ALA A 45 12.90 -14.73 0.57
C ALA A 45 13.17 -15.68 1.75
N LYS A 46 12.10 -16.09 2.46
CA LYS A 46 12.20 -17.07 3.56
C LYS A 46 12.81 -18.42 3.14
N TYR A 47 12.51 -18.87 1.92
CA TYR A 47 13.13 -20.09 1.41
C TYR A 47 14.63 -19.90 1.16
N LEU A 48 15.01 -18.78 0.54
CA LEU A 48 16.41 -18.47 0.26
C LEU A 48 17.26 -18.23 1.53
N GLU A 49 16.65 -17.77 2.61
CA GLU A 49 17.28 -17.64 3.93
C GLU A 49 17.47 -18.98 4.64
N SER A 50 16.71 -20.00 4.24
CA SER A 50 16.76 -21.31 4.89
C SER A 50 17.97 -22.13 4.46
N ASP A 51 18.39 -23.06 5.32
CA ASP A 51 19.46 -24.03 5.02
C ASP A 51 19.14 -24.99 3.86
N LYS A 52 17.93 -24.88 3.27
CA LYS A 52 17.47 -25.65 2.12
C LYS A 52 17.77 -24.99 0.79
N ALA A 53 18.23 -23.74 0.81
CA ALA A 53 18.62 -23.03 -0.41
C ALA A 53 19.98 -23.52 -0.91
N TYR A 54 20.05 -23.86 -2.19
CA TYR A 54 21.25 -24.42 -2.82
C TYR A 54 22.00 -23.40 -3.68
N THR A 55 21.48 -22.18 -3.83
CA THR A 55 22.11 -21.13 -4.65
C THR A 55 23.20 -20.42 -3.87
N VAL A 56 24.32 -20.11 -4.52
CA VAL A 56 25.50 -19.47 -3.89
C VAL A 56 25.15 -18.11 -3.29
N GLU A 57 24.28 -17.34 -3.97
CA GLU A 57 23.87 -16.00 -3.55
C GLU A 57 22.52 -15.96 -2.80
N ALA A 58 22.05 -17.11 -2.28
CA ALA A 58 20.71 -17.21 -1.69
C ALA A 58 20.40 -16.11 -0.67
N LYS A 59 21.29 -15.84 0.27
CA LYS A 59 21.09 -14.80 1.30
C LYS A 59 21.07 -13.39 0.72
N THR A 60 21.95 -13.09 -0.25
CA THR A 60 21.99 -11.80 -0.95
C THR A 60 20.71 -11.58 -1.74
N ASN A 61 20.22 -12.60 -2.43
CA ASN A 61 18.98 -12.54 -3.18
C ASN A 61 17.76 -12.42 -2.25
N ALA A 62 17.76 -13.09 -1.10
CA ALA A 62 16.74 -12.91 -0.07
C ALA A 62 16.66 -11.45 0.39
N THR A 63 17.80 -10.81 0.67
CA THR A 63 17.84 -9.38 1.05
C THR A 63 17.27 -8.48 -0.05
N LYS A 64 17.61 -8.72 -1.32
CA LYS A 64 17.03 -7.96 -2.44
C LYS A 64 15.52 -8.14 -2.54
N ILE A 65 15.01 -9.34 -2.29
CA ILE A 65 13.57 -9.62 -2.29
C ILE A 65 12.88 -8.90 -1.12
N TRP A 66 13.47 -8.92 0.08
CA TRP A 66 12.94 -8.18 1.23
C TRP A 66 12.89 -6.68 0.95
N THR A 67 13.91 -6.11 0.31
CA THR A 67 13.88 -4.69 -0.12
C THR A 67 12.70 -4.42 -1.06
N ALA A 68 12.43 -5.32 -2.02
CA ALA A 68 11.25 -5.17 -2.89
C ALA A 68 9.94 -5.23 -2.09
N VAL A 69 9.83 -6.14 -1.12
CA VAL A 69 8.66 -6.26 -0.24
C VAL A 69 8.43 -4.98 0.58
N GLU A 70 9.48 -4.43 1.19
CA GLU A 70 9.40 -3.20 1.97
C GLU A 70 8.99 -1.99 1.11
N LEU A 71 9.55 -1.90 -0.11
CA LEU A 71 9.15 -0.87 -1.07
C LEU A 71 7.69 -1.02 -1.49
N MET A 72 7.22 -2.27 -1.70
CA MET A 72 5.81 -2.53 -2.02
C MET A 72 4.90 -2.10 -0.88
N GLU A 73 5.23 -2.39 0.38
CA GLU A 73 4.46 -1.96 1.54
C GLU A 73 4.31 -0.44 1.55
N LYS A 74 5.41 0.31 1.48
CA LYS A 74 5.38 1.77 1.46
C LYS A 74 4.60 2.37 0.29
N VAL A 75 4.69 1.76 -0.90
CA VAL A 75 4.03 2.28 -2.11
C VAL A 75 2.54 1.97 -2.10
N TYR A 76 2.13 0.79 -1.66
CA TYR A 76 0.72 0.36 -1.73
C TYR A 76 -0.08 0.69 -0.48
N ASP A 77 0.56 0.96 0.65
CA ASP A 77 -0.08 1.56 1.81
C ASP A 77 -0.23 3.09 1.66
N GLU A 78 0.22 3.65 0.51
CA GLU A 78 0.12 5.07 0.15
C GLU A 78 0.77 6.03 1.18
N ASP A 79 1.75 5.56 1.95
CA ASP A 79 2.41 6.30 3.02
C ASP A 79 2.82 7.72 2.62
N TYR A 80 3.34 7.87 1.39
CA TYR A 80 3.77 9.19 0.90
C TYR A 80 2.62 10.12 0.53
N ALA A 81 1.49 9.57 0.07
CA ALA A 81 0.34 10.37 -0.36
C ALA A 81 -0.44 10.93 0.84
N VAL A 82 -0.37 10.25 1.99
CA VAL A 82 -1.12 10.62 3.20
C VAL A 82 -0.27 11.30 4.29
N GLU A 83 1.06 11.34 4.13
CA GLU A 83 2.01 11.96 5.08
C GLU A 83 1.61 13.40 5.46
N TYR A 84 1.00 14.15 4.53
CA TYR A 84 0.59 15.53 4.76
C TYR A 84 -0.46 15.68 5.86
N PHE A 85 -1.30 14.68 6.11
CA PHE A 85 -2.27 14.72 7.20
C PHE A 85 -1.59 14.82 8.56
N ASP A 86 -0.51 14.07 8.76
CA ASP A 86 0.24 14.11 10.02
C ASP A 86 0.99 15.45 10.19
N ILE A 87 1.52 16.00 9.09
CA ILE A 87 2.18 17.32 9.09
C ILE A 87 1.18 18.40 9.50
N ILE A 88 0.02 18.46 8.85
CA ILE A 88 -1.04 19.43 9.11
C ILE A 88 -1.57 19.26 10.54
N ARG A 89 -1.86 18.03 10.96
CA ARG A 89 -2.34 17.74 12.31
C ARG A 89 -1.35 18.16 13.39
N LYS A 90 -0.06 17.94 13.18
CA LYS A 90 1.00 18.33 14.11
C LYS A 90 1.14 19.84 14.23
N LYS A 91 0.94 20.58 13.13
CA LYS A 91 1.14 22.03 13.06
C LYS A 91 -0.10 22.81 13.51
N TYR A 92 -1.30 22.36 13.14
CA TYR A 92 -2.55 23.09 13.31
C TYR A 92 -3.55 22.41 14.25
N GLY A 93 -3.23 21.24 14.77
CA GLY A 93 -4.13 20.47 15.62
C GLY A 93 -5.03 19.52 14.82
N LYS A 94 -5.96 18.91 15.53
CA LYS A 94 -6.87 17.93 14.95
C LYS A 94 -8.00 18.64 14.19
N SER A 95 -8.29 18.15 13.00
CA SER A 95 -9.47 18.56 12.26
C SER A 95 -10.60 17.53 12.38
N ASN A 96 -11.84 18.01 12.34
CA ASN A 96 -13.04 17.21 12.29
C ASN A 96 -13.79 17.52 10.98
N PHE A 97 -14.39 16.49 10.40
CA PHE A 97 -15.21 16.62 9.20
C PHE A 97 -16.67 16.45 9.55
N SER A 98 -17.50 17.33 9.02
CA SER A 98 -18.96 17.24 9.09
C SER A 98 -19.55 17.29 7.69
N PHE A 99 -20.70 16.67 7.51
CA PHE A 99 -21.46 16.74 6.27
C PHE A 99 -22.66 17.63 6.51
N VAL A 100 -22.75 18.71 5.74
CA VAL A 100 -23.83 19.70 5.84
C VAL A 100 -24.66 19.60 4.57
N GLU A 101 -25.99 19.54 4.73
CA GLU A 101 -26.92 19.56 3.60
C GLU A 101 -26.83 20.88 2.84
N THR A 102 -26.69 20.80 1.51
CA THR A 102 -26.61 22.00 0.66
C THR A 102 -27.97 22.63 0.38
N GLY A 103 -29.06 21.93 0.70
CA GLY A 103 -30.42 22.31 0.30
C GLY A 103 -30.78 21.96 -1.15
N GLU A 104 -29.84 21.36 -1.88
CA GLU A 104 -30.06 20.84 -3.23
C GLU A 104 -30.35 19.33 -3.18
N PHE A 105 -31.12 18.85 -4.15
CA PHE A 105 -31.53 17.44 -4.24
C PHE A 105 -31.19 16.87 -5.61
N ASP A 106 -30.87 15.58 -5.65
CA ASP A 106 -30.68 14.88 -6.90
C ASP A 106 -32.04 14.60 -7.62
N LYS A 107 -31.98 13.95 -8.79
CA LYS A 107 -33.17 13.57 -9.58
C LYS A 107 -34.10 12.56 -8.88
N LYS A 108 -33.61 11.90 -7.81
CA LYS A 108 -34.38 10.93 -7.04
C LYS A 108 -34.96 11.55 -5.73
N GLY A 109 -34.57 12.77 -5.42
CA GLY A 109 -34.97 13.48 -4.21
C GLY A 109 -33.99 13.25 -3.03
N ASP A 110 -32.81 12.70 -3.26
CA ASP A 110 -31.79 12.53 -2.24
C ASP A 110 -31.01 13.86 -2.07
N PRO A 111 -30.77 14.33 -0.81
CA PRO A 111 -30.07 15.59 -0.57
C PRO A 111 -28.58 15.51 -0.93
N TYR A 112 -28.05 16.60 -1.45
CA TYR A 112 -26.60 16.78 -1.59
C TYR A 112 -26.00 17.30 -0.29
N TYR A 113 -24.78 16.81 0.02
CA TYR A 113 -24.02 17.20 1.19
C TYR A 113 -22.70 17.84 0.77
N THR A 114 -22.33 18.92 1.46
CA THR A 114 -20.98 19.49 1.41
C THR A 114 -20.19 19.01 2.62
N MET A 115 -18.95 18.62 2.42
CA MET A 115 -18.04 18.27 3.50
C MET A 115 -17.35 19.54 4.01
N GLU A 116 -17.57 19.87 5.27
CA GLU A 116 -16.93 20.98 5.95
C GLU A 116 -15.84 20.45 6.90
N GLU A 117 -14.66 21.08 6.88
CA GLU A 117 -13.56 20.78 7.78
C GLU A 117 -13.47 21.89 8.85
N SER A 118 -13.47 21.50 10.11
CA SER A 118 -13.28 22.39 11.25
C SER A 118 -12.09 21.92 12.09
N TYR A 119 -11.43 22.83 12.78
CA TYR A 119 -10.29 22.56 13.64
C TYR A 119 -10.66 22.72 15.11
N GLU A 120 -9.97 21.99 16.01
CA GLU A 120 -10.17 22.16 17.46
C GLU A 120 -9.78 23.57 17.93
N ASN A 121 -8.83 24.21 17.25
CA ASN A 121 -8.43 25.59 17.50
C ASN A 121 -9.30 26.55 16.67
N ASN A 122 -9.57 27.71 17.25
CA ASN A 122 -10.30 28.76 16.54
C ASN A 122 -9.34 29.51 15.61
N TYR A 123 -9.52 29.36 14.32
CA TYR A 123 -8.79 30.07 13.28
C TYR A 123 -9.69 31.09 12.61
N THR A 124 -9.11 32.23 12.21
CA THR A 124 -9.77 33.21 11.36
C THR A 124 -9.91 32.67 9.93
N GLU A 125 -10.82 33.26 9.15
CA GLU A 125 -11.01 32.88 7.73
C GLU A 125 -9.71 32.96 6.92
N ALA A 126 -8.89 33.99 7.16
CA ALA A 126 -7.59 34.16 6.49
C ALA A 126 -6.61 33.05 6.88
N GLU A 127 -6.60 32.60 8.14
CA GLU A 127 -5.76 31.49 8.60
C GLU A 127 -6.25 30.15 8.04
N LEU A 128 -7.57 29.93 7.98
CA LEU A 128 -8.15 28.73 7.36
C LEU A 128 -7.76 28.62 5.88
N GLN A 129 -7.75 29.75 5.15
CA GLN A 129 -7.30 29.78 3.76
C GLN A 129 -5.82 29.40 3.65
N LEU A 130 -4.95 29.95 4.51
CA LEU A 130 -3.52 29.59 4.54
C LEU A 130 -3.30 28.10 4.84
N ILE A 131 -4.06 27.52 5.79
CA ILE A 131 -4.03 26.10 6.11
C ILE A 131 -4.43 25.27 4.89
N SER A 132 -5.49 25.66 4.19
CA SER A 132 -5.99 25.00 2.99
C SER A 132 -4.97 25.03 1.86
N ASP A 133 -4.31 26.17 1.64
CA ASP A 133 -3.28 26.32 0.61
C ASP A 133 -2.04 25.47 0.92
N GLU A 134 -1.58 25.47 2.17
CA GLU A 134 -0.46 24.61 2.62
C GLU A 134 -0.82 23.12 2.50
N LYS A 135 -2.02 22.73 2.94
CA LYS A 135 -2.51 21.35 2.81
C LYS A 135 -2.54 20.90 1.36
N THR A 136 -2.99 21.76 0.47
CA THR A 136 -3.03 21.51 -0.98
C THR A 136 -1.62 21.33 -1.54
N ALA A 137 -0.68 22.21 -1.19
CA ALA A 137 0.70 22.11 -1.63
C ALA A 137 1.37 20.81 -1.16
N LEU A 138 1.22 20.46 0.13
CA LEU A 138 1.74 19.22 0.71
C LEU A 138 1.10 17.97 0.08
N HIS A 139 -0.20 18.01 -0.22
CA HIS A 139 -0.88 16.93 -0.93
C HIS A 139 -0.27 16.67 -2.32
N PHE A 140 -0.04 17.72 -3.11
CA PHE A 140 0.60 17.57 -4.42
C PHE A 140 2.04 17.07 -4.31
N GLU A 141 2.80 17.53 -3.31
CA GLU A 141 4.15 17.03 -3.05
C GLU A 141 4.13 15.53 -2.68
N GLY A 142 3.24 15.12 -1.78
CA GLY A 142 3.05 13.73 -1.38
C GLY A 142 2.70 12.84 -2.57
N ARG A 143 1.77 13.26 -3.42
CA ARG A 143 1.43 12.54 -4.66
C ARG A 143 2.61 12.44 -5.64
N ALA A 144 3.42 13.48 -5.75
CA ALA A 144 4.61 13.43 -6.58
C ALA A 144 5.68 12.47 -6.03
N LYS A 145 5.84 12.41 -4.69
CA LYS A 145 6.68 11.41 -4.00
C LYS A 145 6.15 10.00 -4.27
N GLN A 146 4.86 9.77 -4.08
CA GLN A 146 4.19 8.48 -4.30
C GLN A 146 4.41 7.98 -5.74
N LYS A 147 4.22 8.85 -6.73
CA LYS A 147 4.44 8.50 -8.14
C LYS A 147 5.90 8.12 -8.42
N ARG A 148 6.86 8.84 -7.82
CA ARG A 148 8.30 8.51 -7.94
C ARG A 148 8.63 7.19 -7.26
N ALA A 149 8.12 6.96 -6.05
CA ALA A 149 8.32 5.71 -5.31
C ALA A 149 7.77 4.51 -6.07
N HIS A 150 6.57 4.63 -6.65
CA HIS A 150 5.98 3.60 -7.51
C HIS A 150 6.86 3.28 -8.72
N LYS A 151 7.37 4.30 -9.41
CA LYS A 151 8.29 4.10 -10.54
C LYS A 151 9.59 3.40 -10.13
N LEU A 152 10.18 3.80 -8.99
CA LEU A 152 11.40 3.19 -8.46
C LEU A 152 11.18 1.72 -8.07
N LEU A 153 10.06 1.41 -7.42
CA LEU A 153 9.69 0.03 -7.07
C LEU A 153 9.68 -0.88 -8.29
N TRP A 154 8.96 -0.50 -9.34
CA TRP A 154 8.85 -1.34 -10.52
C TRP A 154 10.16 -1.44 -11.30
N SER A 155 10.94 -0.37 -11.38
CA SER A 155 12.28 -0.42 -11.95
C SER A 155 13.21 -1.35 -11.15
N TYR A 156 13.11 -1.35 -9.82
CA TYR A 156 13.87 -2.24 -8.96
C TYR A 156 13.48 -3.71 -9.17
N ILE A 157 12.18 -4.00 -9.24
CA ILE A 157 11.67 -5.35 -9.51
C ILE A 157 12.13 -5.82 -10.89
N GLU A 158 11.92 -5.01 -11.93
CA GLU A 158 12.34 -5.32 -13.31
C GLU A 158 13.82 -5.71 -13.39
N HIS A 159 14.68 -4.92 -12.75
CA HIS A 159 16.13 -5.16 -12.79
C HIS A 159 16.57 -6.44 -12.05
N ASN A 160 15.85 -6.83 -11.01
CA ASN A 160 16.30 -7.89 -10.09
C ASN A 160 15.52 -9.20 -10.22
N ILE A 161 14.27 -9.18 -10.70
CA ILE A 161 13.37 -10.34 -10.62
C ILE A 161 13.94 -11.61 -11.25
N LEU A 162 14.61 -11.50 -12.38
CA LEU A 162 15.21 -12.65 -13.07
C LEU A 162 16.45 -13.19 -12.33
N LYS A 163 17.13 -12.36 -11.56
CA LYS A 163 18.36 -12.71 -10.82
C LYS A 163 18.08 -13.32 -9.45
N TRP A 164 16.85 -13.30 -8.98
CA TRP A 164 16.50 -13.81 -7.64
C TRP A 164 16.54 -15.35 -7.56
N TRP A 165 16.61 -16.04 -8.69
CA TRP A 165 16.55 -17.49 -8.80
C TRP A 165 17.88 -18.13 -9.17
N ASP A 166 18.88 -17.35 -9.57
CA ASP A 166 20.23 -17.79 -9.96
C ASP A 166 21.20 -17.86 -8.71
#